data_a3f147396ca86094bb9053392d1e55b4
#
_entry.id   a3f147396ca86094bb9053392d1e55b4
#
_cell.length_a   1.000
_cell.length_b   1.000
_cell.length_c   1.000
_cell.angle_alpha   90.00
_cell.angle_beta   90.00
_cell.angle_gamma   90.00
#
_symmetry.space_group_name_H-M   'P 1'
#
loop_
_entity.id
_entity.type
_entity.pdbx_description
1 polymer ?
#
loop_
_entity_poly.entity_id
_entity_poly.type
_entity_poly.pdbx_seq_one_letter_code
_entity_poly.pdbx_strand_id
1 'polypeptide(L)'
;MPYLGCYYKIMKKIKISILSVFIIFSLLGCQTIKQKTDAIVEKENEKLSAFIGKSSQDLTSSLGSPDEDFINEKGNLVLVYNTKKYGIPCERRFEVNSKLIVIGFVSNGCFWLPAENLSPQARYTYLI
;
A
#
# COMPACT_ATOMS: atom_id res chain seq x y z
N MET A 1 -13.38 6.06 -61.59
CA MET A 1 -12.14 6.42 -60.87
C MET A 1 -11.70 5.29 -59.96
N PRO A 2 -10.77 4.45 -60.40
CA PRO A 2 -10.42 3.24 -59.62
C PRO A 2 -9.56 3.52 -58.36
N TYR A 3 -9.10 4.74 -58.17
CA TYR A 3 -8.18 5.08 -57.07
C TYR A 3 -8.84 5.31 -55.70
N LEU A 4 -10.10 5.65 -55.64
CA LEU A 4 -10.85 5.90 -54.42
C LEU A 4 -11.11 4.64 -53.57
N GLY A 5 -11.28 3.50 -54.23
CA GLY A 5 -11.53 2.21 -53.53
C GLY A 5 -10.29 1.68 -52.80
N CYS A 6 -9.12 1.89 -53.35
CA CYS A 6 -7.86 1.46 -52.74
C CYS A 6 -7.48 2.34 -51.52
N TYR A 7 -7.73 3.64 -51.59
CA TYR A 7 -7.51 4.58 -50.53
C TYR A 7 -8.41 4.32 -49.31
N TYR A 8 -9.66 4.01 -49.56
CA TYR A 8 -10.64 3.67 -48.52
C TYR A 8 -10.28 2.37 -47.78
N LYS A 9 -9.81 1.35 -48.52
CA LYS A 9 -9.34 0.08 -47.92
C LYS A 9 -8.10 0.25 -47.03
N ILE A 10 -7.17 1.09 -47.45
CA ILE A 10 -5.94 1.38 -46.70
C ILE A 10 -6.28 2.18 -45.44
N MET A 11 -7.13 3.19 -45.51
CA MET A 11 -7.56 3.98 -44.37
C MET A 11 -8.32 3.15 -43.31
N LYS A 12 -9.13 2.18 -43.75
CA LYS A 12 -9.84 1.29 -42.84
C LYS A 12 -8.89 0.36 -42.06
N LYS A 13 -7.86 -0.18 -42.72
CA LYS A 13 -6.83 -1.00 -42.09
C LYS A 13 -5.98 -0.20 -41.09
N ILE A 14 -5.64 1.03 -41.42
CA ILE A 14 -4.86 1.90 -40.53
C ILE A 14 -5.66 2.28 -39.28
N LYS A 15 -6.95 2.57 -39.39
CA LYS A 15 -7.83 2.87 -38.25
C LYS A 15 -7.97 1.68 -37.29
N ILE A 16 -8.09 0.46 -37.83
CA ILE A 16 -8.18 -0.77 -37.03
C ILE A 16 -6.84 -1.03 -36.32
N SER A 17 -5.72 -0.80 -36.98
CA SER A 17 -4.39 -1.00 -36.41
C SER A 17 -4.10 -0.02 -35.25
N ILE A 18 -4.46 1.26 -35.42
CA ILE A 18 -4.31 2.27 -34.37
C ILE A 18 -5.21 1.97 -33.17
N LEU A 19 -6.45 1.52 -33.41
CA LEU A 19 -7.37 1.13 -32.34
C LEU A 19 -6.83 -0.05 -31.54
N SER A 20 -6.23 -1.05 -32.22
CA SER A 20 -5.63 -2.22 -31.58
C SER A 20 -4.42 -1.84 -30.70
N VAL A 21 -3.56 -0.94 -31.14
CA VAL A 21 -2.42 -0.43 -30.35
C VAL A 21 -2.91 0.32 -29.13
N PHE A 22 -3.98 1.10 -29.24
CA PHE A 22 -4.55 1.87 -28.13
C PHE A 22 -5.14 0.96 -27.04
N ILE A 23 -5.77 -0.14 -27.40
CA ILE A 23 -6.32 -1.14 -26.47
C ILE A 23 -5.20 -1.87 -25.73
N ILE A 24 -4.10 -2.22 -26.40
CA ILE A 24 -2.94 -2.88 -25.78
C ILE A 24 -2.26 -1.94 -24.77
N PHE A 25 -2.15 -0.65 -25.08
CA PHE A 25 -1.58 0.35 -24.17
C PHE A 25 -2.42 0.57 -22.91
N SER A 26 -3.74 0.45 -23.02
CA SER A 26 -4.67 0.59 -21.88
C SER A 26 -4.59 -0.56 -20.89
N LEU A 27 -4.23 -1.77 -21.35
CA LEU A 27 -4.11 -2.96 -20.50
C LEU A 27 -2.80 -2.99 -19.69
N LEU A 28 -1.76 -2.32 -20.13
CA LEU A 28 -0.47 -2.26 -19.46
C LEU A 28 -0.44 -1.24 -18.31
N GLY A 29 -1.36 -0.28 -18.30
CA GLY A 29 -1.39 0.80 -17.29
C GLY A 29 -1.89 0.39 -15.90
N CYS A 30 -2.72 -0.65 -15.80
CA CYS A 30 -3.35 -1.04 -14.53
C CYS A 30 -2.45 -1.84 -13.58
N GLN A 31 -1.40 -2.48 -14.07
CA GLN A 31 -0.57 -3.36 -13.22
C GLN A 31 0.46 -2.60 -12.38
N THR A 32 0.90 -1.44 -12.82
CA THR A 32 2.00 -0.69 -12.17
C THR A 32 1.62 -0.08 -10.82
N ILE A 33 0.36 0.31 -10.64
CA ILE A 33 -0.13 0.94 -9.40
C ILE A 33 -0.28 -0.10 -8.30
N LYS A 34 -0.83 -1.27 -8.63
CA LYS A 34 -1.05 -2.37 -7.68
C LYS A 34 0.27 -2.89 -7.10
N GLN A 35 1.29 -3.10 -7.92
CA GLN A 35 2.61 -3.56 -7.48
C GLN A 35 3.31 -2.60 -6.51
N LYS A 36 3.15 -1.29 -6.68
CA LYS A 36 3.74 -0.30 -5.76
C LYS A 36 3.06 -0.31 -4.40
N THR A 37 1.74 -0.45 -4.37
CA THR A 37 0.97 -0.52 -3.13
C THR A 37 1.29 -1.79 -2.35
N ASP A 38 1.38 -2.93 -3.03
CA ASP A 38 1.70 -4.22 -2.42
C ASP A 38 3.11 -4.22 -1.81
N ALA A 39 4.09 -3.63 -2.49
CA ALA A 39 5.45 -3.49 -1.98
C ALA A 39 5.54 -2.60 -0.72
N ILE A 40 4.70 -1.58 -0.60
CA ILE A 40 4.64 -0.71 0.59
C ILE A 40 4.05 -1.47 1.78
N VAL A 41 2.95 -2.19 1.55
CA VAL A 41 2.30 -3.01 2.56
C VAL A 41 3.24 -4.13 3.04
N GLU A 42 3.97 -4.76 2.13
CA GLU A 42 4.94 -5.80 2.46
C GLU A 42 6.08 -5.26 3.35
N LYS A 43 6.65 -4.09 3.04
CA LYS A 43 7.66 -3.45 3.88
C LYS A 43 7.15 -3.06 5.26
N GLU A 44 5.92 -2.59 5.35
CA GLU A 44 5.28 -2.31 6.64
C GLU A 44 5.12 -3.58 7.45
N ASN A 45 4.59 -4.64 6.84
CA ASN A 45 4.43 -5.94 7.49
C ASN A 45 5.77 -6.54 7.94
N GLU A 46 6.82 -6.38 7.14
CA GLU A 46 8.18 -6.82 7.51
C GLU A 46 8.69 -6.10 8.76
N LYS A 47 8.53 -4.77 8.84
CA LYS A 47 8.91 -3.98 10.00
C LYS A 47 8.12 -4.37 11.25
N LEU A 48 6.83 -4.58 11.12
CA LEU A 48 5.97 -4.95 12.25
C LEU A 48 6.18 -6.39 12.69
N SER A 49 6.47 -7.30 11.77
CA SER A 49 6.77 -8.70 12.08
C SER A 49 8.04 -8.87 12.93
N ALA A 50 8.97 -7.92 12.85
CA ALA A 50 10.17 -7.89 13.68
C ALA A 50 9.87 -7.77 15.19
N PHE A 51 8.68 -7.31 15.56
CA PHE A 51 8.24 -7.25 16.96
C PHE A 51 7.62 -8.55 17.48
N ILE A 52 7.23 -9.47 16.60
CA ILE A 52 6.69 -10.78 17.01
C ILE A 52 7.78 -11.54 17.80
N GLY A 53 7.42 -12.03 18.97
CA GLY A 53 8.32 -12.71 19.89
C GLY A 53 9.11 -11.78 20.80
N LYS A 54 9.03 -10.46 20.63
CA LYS A 54 9.61 -9.47 21.54
C LYS A 54 8.66 -9.12 22.67
N SER A 55 9.20 -8.53 23.74
CA SER A 55 8.39 -8.07 24.87
C SER A 55 7.54 -6.85 24.50
N SER A 56 6.41 -6.65 25.18
CA SER A 56 5.61 -5.44 25.07
C SER A 56 6.39 -4.19 25.46
N GLN A 57 7.38 -4.34 26.34
CA GLN A 57 8.28 -3.26 26.74
C GLN A 57 9.21 -2.83 25.60
N ASP A 58 9.75 -3.78 24.82
CA ASP A 58 10.55 -3.48 23.63
C ASP A 58 9.71 -2.77 22.58
N LEU A 59 8.45 -3.18 22.41
CA LEU A 59 7.49 -2.53 21.52
C LEU A 59 7.22 -1.08 21.94
N THR A 60 6.91 -0.84 23.19
CA THR A 60 6.68 0.52 23.73
C THR A 60 7.91 1.39 23.74
N SER A 61 9.09 0.81 23.91
CA SER A 61 10.37 1.55 23.81
C SER A 61 10.64 2.02 22.37
N SER A 62 10.19 1.25 21.36
CA SER A 62 10.40 1.55 19.95
C SER A 62 9.31 2.45 19.36
N LEU A 63 8.05 2.23 19.71
CA LEU A 63 6.89 2.93 19.14
C LEU A 63 6.31 4.02 20.06
N GLY A 64 6.74 4.07 21.31
CA GLY A 64 6.16 4.93 22.33
C GLY A 64 4.99 4.28 23.08
N SER A 65 4.30 5.04 23.92
CA SER A 65 3.10 4.56 24.60
C SER A 65 1.96 4.33 23.59
N PRO A 66 1.19 3.25 23.75
CA PRO A 66 0.00 3.03 22.91
C PRO A 66 -1.05 4.12 23.18
N ASP A 67 -1.84 4.44 22.17
CA ASP A 67 -2.95 5.38 22.30
C ASP A 67 -4.14 4.76 23.05
N GLU A 68 -4.36 3.46 22.84
CA GLU A 68 -5.39 2.68 23.50
C GLU A 68 -4.89 1.27 23.80
N ASP A 69 -5.46 0.64 24.82
CA ASP A 69 -5.23 -0.76 25.15
C ASP A 69 -6.55 -1.41 25.62
N PHE A 70 -6.74 -2.67 25.26
CA PHE A 70 -7.90 -3.46 25.69
C PHE A 70 -7.57 -4.96 25.69
N ILE A 71 -8.41 -5.72 26.41
CA ILE A 71 -8.33 -7.18 26.38
C ILE A 71 -9.30 -7.73 25.34
N ASN A 72 -8.82 -8.59 24.44
CA ASN A 72 -9.65 -9.22 23.44
C ASN A 72 -10.42 -10.43 23.98
N GLU A 73 -11.27 -11.00 23.14
CA GLU A 73 -12.08 -12.19 23.49
C GLU A 73 -11.24 -13.42 23.88
N LYS A 74 -10.00 -13.48 23.45
CA LYS A 74 -9.05 -14.56 23.78
C LYS A 74 -8.31 -14.34 25.12
N GLY A 75 -8.55 -13.20 25.76
CA GLY A 75 -7.87 -12.80 27.00
C GLY A 75 -6.48 -12.20 26.79
N ASN A 76 -6.10 -11.87 25.57
CA ASN A 76 -4.84 -11.23 25.25
C ASN A 76 -4.97 -9.70 25.26
N LEU A 77 -3.90 -9.01 25.70
CA LEU A 77 -3.82 -7.57 25.65
C LEU A 77 -3.58 -7.10 24.20
N VAL A 78 -4.37 -6.14 23.75
CA VAL A 78 -4.18 -5.50 22.44
C VAL A 78 -3.74 -4.06 22.67
N LEU A 79 -2.59 -3.69 22.11
CA LEU A 79 -2.04 -2.34 22.14
C LEU A 79 -2.34 -1.67 20.77
N VAL A 80 -2.97 -0.50 20.81
CA VAL A 80 -3.39 0.23 19.61
C VAL A 80 -2.54 1.49 19.45
N TYR A 81 -1.98 1.66 18.26
CA TYR A 81 -1.22 2.84 17.85
C TYR A 81 -1.91 3.50 16.66
N ASN A 82 -2.37 4.71 16.85
CA ASN A 82 -3.01 5.51 15.83
C ASN A 82 -2.04 6.59 15.35
N THR A 83 -1.73 6.59 14.07
CA THR A 83 -0.93 7.63 13.44
C THR A 83 -1.66 8.22 12.26
N LYS A 84 -1.40 9.48 11.96
CA LYS A 84 -1.96 10.15 10.78
C LYS A 84 -0.83 10.83 10.04
N LYS A 85 -0.71 10.51 8.76
CA LYS A 85 0.29 11.13 7.91
C LYS A 85 -0.34 11.50 6.56
N TYR A 86 -0.10 12.73 6.12
CA TYR A 86 -0.72 13.27 4.89
C TYR A 86 -2.26 13.17 4.87
N GLY A 87 -2.91 13.28 6.04
CA GLY A 87 -4.36 13.14 6.14
C GLY A 87 -4.87 11.68 6.12
N ILE A 88 -3.98 10.70 5.93
CA ILE A 88 -4.34 9.28 5.89
C ILE A 88 -4.16 8.68 7.27
N PRO A 89 -5.23 8.14 7.90
CA PRO A 89 -5.11 7.48 9.19
C PRO A 89 -4.46 6.09 9.02
N CYS A 90 -3.58 5.75 9.96
CA CYS A 90 -2.95 4.45 10.06
C CYS A 90 -3.15 3.91 11.47
N GLU A 91 -3.77 2.75 11.59
CA GLU A 91 -3.97 2.06 12.85
C GLU A 91 -3.15 0.77 12.87
N ARG A 92 -2.34 0.61 13.90
CA ARG A 92 -1.58 -0.61 14.17
C ARG A 92 -2.05 -1.21 15.48
N ARG A 93 -2.38 -2.48 15.47
CA ARG A 93 -2.77 -3.24 16.66
C ARG A 93 -1.78 -4.37 16.87
N PHE A 94 -1.26 -4.46 18.10
CA PHE A 94 -0.36 -5.56 18.51
C PHE A 94 -1.04 -6.39 19.57
N GLU A 95 -1.13 -7.68 19.33
CA GLU A 95 -1.65 -8.64 20.31
C GLU A 95 -0.51 -9.17 21.17
N VAL A 96 -0.69 -9.09 22.49
CA VAL A 96 0.30 -9.47 23.49
C VAL A 96 -0.30 -10.55 24.39
N ASN A 97 0.43 -11.63 24.60
CA ASN A 97 -0.03 -12.73 25.45
C ASN A 97 0.12 -12.42 26.96
N SER A 98 -0.30 -13.35 27.81
CA SER A 98 -0.19 -13.25 29.26
C SER A 98 1.25 -13.12 29.78
N LYS A 99 2.26 -13.49 28.99
CA LYS A 99 3.67 -13.34 29.29
C LYS A 99 4.26 -12.01 28.82
N LEU A 100 3.40 -11.10 28.35
CA LEU A 100 3.78 -9.79 27.78
C LEU A 100 4.66 -9.90 26.52
N ILE A 101 4.46 -10.92 25.72
CA ILE A 101 5.17 -11.13 24.45
C ILE A 101 4.22 -10.86 23.31
N VAL A 102 4.68 -10.13 22.30
CA VAL A 102 3.93 -9.83 21.07
C VAL A 102 3.77 -11.12 20.25
N ILE A 103 2.53 -11.52 20.01
CA ILE A 103 2.18 -12.75 19.27
C ILE A 103 1.59 -12.49 17.90
N GLY A 104 1.17 -11.27 17.62
CA GLY A 104 0.59 -10.91 16.34
C GLY A 104 0.41 -9.41 16.19
N PHE A 105 0.13 -8.98 14.97
CA PHE A 105 -0.19 -7.59 14.66
C PHE A 105 -1.19 -7.49 13.50
N VAL A 106 -1.90 -6.36 13.44
CA VAL A 106 -2.74 -5.96 12.32
C VAL A 106 -2.42 -4.50 12.00
N SER A 107 -2.33 -4.16 10.73
CA SER A 107 -2.05 -2.82 10.22
C SER A 107 -3.12 -2.40 9.22
N ASN A 108 -3.81 -1.31 9.47
CA ASN A 108 -4.88 -0.76 8.64
C ASN A 108 -4.53 0.67 8.19
N GLY A 109 -4.59 0.92 6.89
CA GLY A 109 -4.35 2.24 6.33
C GLY A 109 -2.89 2.69 6.30
N CYS A 110 -1.93 1.83 6.64
CA CYS A 110 -0.50 2.15 6.76
C CYS A 110 0.27 1.96 5.45
N PHE A 111 -0.24 2.49 4.36
CA PHE A 111 0.35 2.34 3.02
C PHE A 111 1.06 3.60 2.50
N TRP A 112 1.36 4.56 3.37
CA TRP A 112 2.12 5.74 3.00
C TRP A 112 3.64 5.52 3.15
N LEU A 113 4.39 5.92 2.14
CA LEU A 113 5.85 5.88 2.17
C LEU A 113 6.41 6.96 3.11
N PRO A 114 7.47 6.66 3.86
CA PRO A 114 8.27 7.69 4.52
C PRO A 114 8.74 8.71 3.46
N ALA A 115 8.64 10.00 3.78
CA ALA A 115 8.97 11.08 2.84
C ALA A 115 10.43 11.01 2.33
N GLU A 116 11.32 10.41 3.09
CA GLU A 116 12.72 10.20 2.74
C GLU A 116 12.95 9.24 1.56
N ASN A 117 11.99 8.31 1.32
CA ASN A 117 12.07 7.33 0.24
C ASN A 117 11.29 7.73 -1.00
N LEU A 118 10.64 8.91 -0.98
CA LEU A 118 9.93 9.45 -2.12
C LEU A 118 10.88 10.24 -3.00
N SER A 119 10.83 10.00 -4.32
CA SER A 119 11.44 10.89 -5.29
C SER A 119 10.88 12.31 -5.12
N PRO A 120 11.63 13.37 -5.42
CA PRO A 120 11.15 14.75 -5.29
C PRO A 120 9.77 14.98 -5.94
N GLN A 121 9.52 14.36 -7.08
CA GLN A 121 8.25 14.44 -7.81
C GLN A 121 7.09 13.74 -7.08
N ALA A 122 7.33 12.63 -6.42
CA ALA A 122 6.31 11.92 -5.66
C ALA A 122 5.90 12.67 -4.38
N ARG A 123 6.77 13.50 -3.79
CA ARG A 123 6.44 14.33 -2.62
C ARG A 123 5.31 15.31 -2.90
N TYR A 124 5.29 15.91 -4.09
CA TYR A 124 4.24 16.87 -4.45
C TYR A 124 2.87 16.22 -4.68
N THR A 125 2.83 14.98 -5.11
CA THR A 125 1.57 14.27 -5.38
C THR A 125 0.84 13.88 -4.09
N TYR A 126 1.54 13.70 -2.97
CA TYR A 126 0.95 13.35 -1.68
C TYR A 126 0.58 14.57 -0.82
N LEU A 127 1.01 15.77 -1.20
CA LEU A 127 0.69 17.02 -0.51
C LEU A 127 -0.59 17.70 -1.01
N ILE A 128 -1.14 17.21 -2.09
CA ILE A 128 -2.41 17.65 -2.68
C ILE A 128 -3.51 16.66 -2.32
#